data_383d5620c92ea1ba1c2ef357c11f9d3c
#
_entry.id   383d5620c92ea1ba1c2ef357c11f9d3c
#
_cell.length_a   1.000
_cell.length_b   1.000
_cell.length_c   1.000
_cell.angle_alpha   90.00
_cell.angle_beta   90.00
_cell.angle_gamma   90.00
#
_symmetry.space_group_name_H-M   'P 1'
#
loop_
_entity.id
_entity.type
_entity.pdbx_description
1 polymer ?
#
loop_
_entity_poly.entity_id
_entity_poly.type
_entity_poly.pdbx_seq_one_letter_code
_entity_poly.pdbx_strand_id
1 'polypeptide(L)'
;SDIEAKKLRGFFFTVGDKQLAFKIPYLRRSYQSKKQVSEILMEAIPGTLLLAFAAMFVATLFGILLGMLAAIKKNTWMDSSAVFSSVLGISAPSFFMGIIIAYFFGFVLTKYTGLQMTGSLFNIDPYDGKTLALKNLILPALTLGLRPMAIITQLTRSSMLDVLDQDYIRTAKAKGLSNTSIYFVHALPNALNPVITAVTGWFAELLAGAFFVEYIFGWKGIGKVTVDALEKLDFPVVMGSVLVTATFFMLVNILADILYVVVDPRVKLTE
;
A
#
# COMPACT_ATOMS: atom_id res chain seq x y z
N SER A 1 -15.08 42.46 -13.10
CA SER A 1 -13.72 42.14 -12.67
C SER A 1 -13.24 40.87 -13.40
N ASP A 2 -11.92 40.72 -13.64
CA ASP A 2 -11.31 39.64 -14.40
C ASP A 2 -11.59 38.23 -13.86
N ILE A 3 -12.07 38.12 -12.63
CA ILE A 3 -12.36 36.87 -11.93
C ILE A 3 -13.67 36.23 -12.43
N GLU A 4 -14.71 37.03 -12.66
CA GLU A 4 -15.99 36.54 -13.18
C GLU A 4 -15.92 36.17 -14.66
N ALA A 5 -15.13 36.94 -15.44
CA ALA A 5 -14.92 36.65 -16.87
C ALA A 5 -14.21 35.33 -17.15
N LYS A 6 -13.37 34.84 -16.23
CA LYS A 6 -12.58 33.60 -16.38
C LYS A 6 -13.23 32.36 -15.78
N LYS A 7 -14.46 32.41 -15.20
CA LYS A 7 -15.14 31.28 -14.53
C LYS A 7 -14.19 30.45 -13.63
N LEU A 8 -13.43 31.13 -12.78
CA LEU A 8 -12.46 30.47 -11.89
C LEU A 8 -13.22 29.74 -10.79
N ARG A 9 -13.12 28.43 -10.73
CA ARG A 9 -13.57 27.63 -9.58
C ARG A 9 -12.55 27.77 -8.44
N GLY A 10 -12.96 28.30 -7.28
CA GLY A 10 -12.10 28.48 -6.11
C GLY A 10 -12.85 29.09 -4.94
N PHE A 11 -12.19 29.11 -3.79
CA PHE A 11 -12.69 29.79 -2.59
C PHE A 11 -12.14 31.22 -2.56
N PHE A 12 -13.02 32.18 -2.34
CA PHE A 12 -12.68 33.61 -2.32
C PHE A 12 -12.89 34.15 -0.91
N PHE A 13 -11.85 34.76 -0.35
CA PHE A 13 -11.91 35.44 0.95
C PHE A 13 -11.55 36.89 0.75
N THR A 14 -12.39 37.80 1.23
CA THR A 14 -12.15 39.26 1.20
C THR A 14 -11.47 39.64 2.51
N VAL A 15 -10.25 40.18 2.44
CA VAL A 15 -9.52 40.72 3.57
C VAL A 15 -9.22 42.19 3.30
N GLY A 16 -10.02 43.07 3.86
CA GLY A 16 -9.97 44.51 3.55
C GLY A 16 -10.31 44.78 2.08
N ASP A 17 -9.52 45.60 1.40
CA ASP A 17 -9.68 45.93 -0.03
C ASP A 17 -9.10 44.84 -1.00
N LYS A 18 -8.51 43.78 -0.47
CA LYS A 18 -7.90 42.70 -1.29
C LYS A 18 -8.74 41.43 -1.24
N GLN A 19 -8.97 40.84 -2.41
CA GLN A 19 -9.57 39.51 -2.52
C GLN A 19 -8.45 38.45 -2.65
N LEU A 20 -8.38 37.55 -1.68
CA LEU A 20 -7.55 36.35 -1.76
C LEU A 20 -8.37 35.25 -2.44
N ALA A 21 -7.86 34.72 -3.55
CA ALA A 21 -8.48 33.67 -4.31
C ALA A 21 -7.66 32.38 -4.17
N PHE A 22 -8.22 31.35 -3.51
CA PHE A 22 -7.68 30.00 -3.53
C PHE A 22 -8.27 29.27 -4.74
N LYS A 23 -7.48 29.16 -5.79
CA LYS A 23 -7.89 28.50 -7.02
C LYS A 23 -7.63 27.00 -6.93
N ILE A 24 -8.67 26.18 -7.21
CA ILE A 24 -8.47 24.75 -7.42
C ILE A 24 -7.54 24.56 -8.63
N PRO A 25 -6.43 23.78 -8.52
CA PRO A 25 -5.49 23.60 -9.61
C PRO A 25 -6.20 23.05 -10.84
N TYR A 26 -6.08 23.74 -11.96
CA TYR A 26 -6.61 23.28 -13.23
C TYR A 26 -5.57 22.39 -13.90
N LEU A 27 -5.80 21.07 -13.89
CA LEU A 27 -4.88 20.06 -14.41
C LEU A 27 -4.86 19.97 -15.95
N ARG A 28 -5.57 20.87 -16.65
CA ARG A 28 -5.71 20.88 -18.11
C ARG A 28 -6.48 19.68 -18.66
N ARG A 29 -6.39 19.52 -20.00
CA ARG A 29 -7.00 18.39 -20.72
C ARG A 29 -5.90 17.51 -21.29
N SER A 30 -6.15 16.20 -21.32
CA SER A 30 -5.35 15.21 -22.01
C SER A 30 -5.16 15.61 -23.49
N TYR A 31 -3.94 15.53 -23.99
CA TYR A 31 -3.66 15.76 -25.41
C TYR A 31 -4.23 14.65 -26.29
N GLN A 32 -4.31 13.43 -25.76
CA GLN A 32 -4.76 12.25 -26.50
C GLN A 32 -6.29 12.11 -26.46
N SER A 33 -6.87 12.04 -25.27
CA SER A 33 -8.31 11.76 -25.11
C SER A 33 -9.20 12.99 -25.12
N LYS A 34 -8.63 14.22 -25.01
CA LYS A 34 -9.33 15.50 -24.84
C LYS A 34 -10.19 15.61 -23.59
N LYS A 35 -10.24 14.57 -22.74
CA LYS A 35 -10.92 14.58 -21.45
C LYS A 35 -10.19 15.46 -20.44
N GLN A 36 -10.88 15.90 -19.40
CA GLN A 36 -10.23 16.59 -18.28
C GLN A 36 -9.32 15.61 -17.51
N VAL A 37 -8.10 16.05 -17.21
CA VAL A 37 -7.14 15.21 -16.44
C VAL A 37 -7.70 14.84 -15.08
N SER A 38 -8.43 15.78 -14.44
CA SER A 38 -9.11 15.50 -13.15
C SER A 38 -10.10 14.33 -13.23
N GLU A 39 -10.86 14.21 -14.32
CA GLU A 39 -11.79 13.09 -14.51
C GLU A 39 -11.05 11.77 -14.66
N ILE A 40 -9.99 11.75 -15.49
CA ILE A 40 -9.17 10.55 -15.72
C ILE A 40 -8.57 10.05 -14.40
N LEU A 41 -8.04 10.95 -13.58
CA LEU A 41 -7.42 10.60 -12.31
C LEU A 41 -8.45 10.18 -11.25
N MET A 42 -9.58 10.86 -11.17
CA MET A 42 -10.66 10.47 -10.24
C MET A 42 -11.22 9.07 -10.53
N GLU A 43 -11.25 8.65 -11.79
CA GLU A 43 -11.62 7.29 -12.19
C GLU A 43 -10.56 6.25 -11.79
N ALA A 44 -9.28 6.63 -11.70
CA ALA A 44 -8.15 5.75 -11.41
C ALA A 44 -7.86 5.62 -9.89
N ILE A 45 -8.09 6.67 -9.10
CA ILE A 45 -7.82 6.70 -7.65
C ILE A 45 -8.41 5.49 -6.90
N PRO A 46 -9.67 5.10 -7.07
CA PRO A 46 -10.22 3.95 -6.35
C PRO A 46 -9.48 2.65 -6.60
N GLY A 47 -8.96 2.45 -7.83
CA GLY A 47 -8.15 1.28 -8.17
C GLY A 47 -6.84 1.21 -7.41
N THR A 48 -6.11 2.32 -7.36
CA THR A 48 -4.84 2.41 -6.59
C THR A 48 -5.08 2.22 -5.10
N LEU A 49 -6.11 2.88 -4.54
CA LEU A 49 -6.45 2.75 -3.12
C LEU A 49 -6.79 1.30 -2.76
N LEU A 50 -7.66 0.66 -3.54
CA LEU A 50 -8.04 -0.73 -3.29
C LEU A 50 -6.83 -1.67 -3.35
N LEU A 51 -5.94 -1.49 -4.33
CA LEU A 51 -4.72 -2.27 -4.46
C LEU A 51 -3.79 -2.07 -3.27
N ALA A 52 -3.58 -0.82 -2.84
CA ALA A 52 -2.73 -0.50 -1.70
C ALA A 52 -3.28 -1.10 -0.38
N PHE A 53 -4.60 -1.00 -0.15
CA PHE A 53 -5.24 -1.63 1.01
C PHE A 53 -5.13 -3.15 0.98
N ALA A 54 -5.38 -3.78 -0.16
CA ALA A 54 -5.26 -5.23 -0.31
C ALA A 54 -3.81 -5.70 -0.10
N ALA A 55 -2.84 -5.00 -0.69
CA ALA A 55 -1.41 -5.30 -0.53
C ALA A 55 -0.96 -5.15 0.93
N MET A 56 -1.37 -4.07 1.62
CA MET A 56 -1.03 -3.86 3.02
C MET A 56 -1.71 -4.89 3.93
N PHE A 57 -2.96 -5.25 3.67
CA PHE A 57 -3.65 -6.30 4.41
C PHE A 57 -2.90 -7.63 4.31
N VAL A 58 -2.54 -8.05 3.11
CA VAL A 58 -1.75 -9.27 2.86
C VAL A 58 -0.38 -9.18 3.55
N ALA A 59 0.32 -8.06 3.39
CA ALA A 59 1.64 -7.85 3.99
C ALA A 59 1.60 -7.93 5.52
N THR A 60 0.63 -7.27 6.13
CA THR A 60 0.47 -7.23 7.59
C THR A 60 0.08 -8.60 8.15
N LEU A 61 -0.93 -9.23 7.56
CA LEU A 61 -1.42 -10.53 8.00
C LEU A 61 -0.31 -11.59 7.93
N PHE A 62 0.28 -11.78 6.75
CA PHE A 62 1.31 -12.82 6.57
C PHE A 62 2.65 -12.42 7.21
N GLY A 63 3.00 -11.14 7.22
CA GLY A 63 4.21 -10.64 7.86
C GLY A 63 4.21 -10.90 9.38
N ILE A 64 3.11 -10.60 10.07
CA ILE A 64 2.96 -10.88 11.50
C ILE A 64 2.99 -12.38 11.76
N LEU A 65 2.24 -13.18 11.00
CA LEU A 65 2.20 -14.63 11.18
C LEU A 65 3.57 -15.28 10.99
N LEU A 66 4.26 -14.93 9.91
CA LEU A 66 5.60 -15.47 9.61
C LEU A 66 6.64 -15.01 10.63
N GLY A 67 6.62 -13.74 11.03
CA GLY A 67 7.52 -13.20 12.05
C GLY A 67 7.32 -13.85 13.42
N MET A 68 6.08 -14.03 13.83
CA MET A 68 5.73 -14.74 15.08
C MET A 68 6.20 -16.20 15.02
N LEU A 69 5.93 -16.92 13.93
CA LEU A 69 6.37 -18.31 13.76
C LEU A 69 7.90 -18.42 13.79
N ALA A 70 8.61 -17.50 13.14
CA ALA A 70 10.07 -17.45 13.17
C ALA A 70 10.61 -17.22 14.59
N ALA A 71 9.99 -16.33 15.36
CA ALA A 71 10.38 -16.06 16.75
C ALA A 71 10.13 -17.27 17.67
N ILE A 72 8.97 -17.93 17.56
CA ILE A 72 8.62 -19.13 18.33
C ILE A 72 9.57 -20.29 18.01
N LYS A 73 9.95 -20.43 16.76
CA LYS A 73 10.86 -21.47 16.26
C LYS A 73 12.29 -20.95 16.07
N LYS A 74 12.73 -20.05 16.95
CA LYS A 74 14.09 -19.47 16.94
C LYS A 74 15.16 -20.53 16.72
N ASN A 75 16.15 -20.23 15.89
CA ASN A 75 17.31 -21.09 15.55
C ASN A 75 16.94 -22.42 14.86
N THR A 76 15.75 -22.53 14.25
CA THR A 76 15.37 -23.66 13.41
C THR A 76 15.43 -23.29 11.93
N TRP A 77 15.28 -24.29 11.05
CA TRP A 77 15.20 -24.06 9.61
C TRP A 77 14.04 -23.12 9.21
N MET A 78 12.93 -23.13 9.96
CA MET A 78 11.77 -22.24 9.74
C MET A 78 12.15 -20.78 9.98
N ASP A 79 12.89 -20.52 11.05
CA ASP A 79 13.41 -19.19 11.34
C ASP A 79 14.36 -18.70 10.24
N SER A 80 15.34 -19.53 9.89
CA SER A 80 16.32 -19.20 8.84
C SER A 80 15.65 -18.98 7.48
N SER A 81 14.64 -19.79 7.13
CA SER A 81 13.87 -19.62 5.89
C SER A 81 13.06 -18.34 5.87
N ALA A 82 12.41 -17.99 6.98
CA ALA A 82 11.65 -16.74 7.08
C ALA A 82 12.56 -15.50 6.91
N VAL A 83 13.73 -15.51 7.57
CA VAL A 83 14.72 -14.43 7.43
C VAL A 83 15.26 -14.36 6.01
N PHE A 84 15.65 -15.51 5.42
CA PHE A 84 16.17 -15.56 4.05
C PHE A 84 15.15 -15.07 3.02
N SER A 85 13.90 -15.54 3.13
CA SER A 85 12.81 -15.08 2.24
C SER A 85 12.52 -13.59 2.39
N SER A 86 12.62 -13.06 3.62
CA SER A 86 12.49 -11.63 3.86
C SER A 86 13.61 -10.83 3.21
N VAL A 87 14.86 -11.29 3.32
CA VAL A 87 15.99 -10.61 2.66
C VAL A 87 15.81 -10.59 1.14
N LEU A 88 15.39 -11.72 0.54
CA LEU A 88 15.06 -11.76 -0.89
C LEU A 88 13.93 -10.80 -1.25
N GLY A 89 12.85 -10.76 -0.45
CA GLY A 89 11.71 -9.87 -0.70
C GLY A 89 12.06 -8.38 -0.62
N ILE A 90 13.01 -7.99 0.25
CA ILE A 90 13.49 -6.61 0.35
C ILE A 90 14.41 -6.26 -0.82
N SER A 91 15.31 -7.19 -1.20
CA SER A 91 16.37 -6.95 -2.19
C SER A 91 15.85 -6.93 -3.63
N ALA A 92 14.76 -7.66 -3.91
CA ALA A 92 14.25 -7.79 -5.27
C ALA A 92 13.44 -6.54 -5.68
N PRO A 93 13.70 -5.96 -6.87
CA PRO A 93 12.86 -4.88 -7.40
C PRO A 93 11.40 -5.33 -7.57
N SER A 94 10.43 -4.52 -7.15
CA SER A 94 9.01 -4.87 -7.19
C SER A 94 8.50 -5.20 -8.60
N PHE A 95 8.98 -4.47 -9.62
CA PHE A 95 8.61 -4.74 -11.01
C PHE A 95 9.11 -6.11 -11.50
N PHE A 96 10.33 -6.52 -11.11
CA PHE A 96 10.89 -7.81 -11.47
C PHE A 96 10.10 -8.96 -10.81
N MET A 97 9.80 -8.82 -9.52
CA MET A 97 8.94 -9.78 -8.82
C MET A 97 7.54 -9.84 -9.42
N GLY A 98 7.01 -8.69 -9.85
CA GLY A 98 5.72 -8.62 -10.54
C GLY A 98 5.69 -9.46 -11.82
N ILE A 99 6.72 -9.37 -12.65
CA ILE A 99 6.83 -10.16 -13.89
C ILE A 99 6.92 -11.66 -13.57
N ILE A 100 7.76 -12.04 -12.59
CA ILE A 100 7.90 -13.45 -12.19
C ILE A 100 6.58 -14.01 -11.67
N ILE A 101 5.91 -13.29 -10.77
CA ILE A 101 4.64 -13.73 -10.17
C ILE A 101 3.54 -13.82 -11.23
N ALA A 102 3.43 -12.80 -12.11
CA ALA A 102 2.47 -12.81 -13.20
C ALA A 102 2.71 -14.00 -14.13
N TYR A 103 3.96 -14.23 -14.53
CA TYR A 103 4.32 -15.34 -15.41
C TYR A 103 4.05 -16.69 -14.75
N PHE A 104 4.54 -16.89 -13.53
CA PHE A 104 4.45 -18.21 -12.88
C PHE A 104 3.00 -18.55 -12.47
N PHE A 105 2.33 -17.66 -11.76
CA PHE A 105 0.97 -17.91 -11.24
C PHE A 105 -0.13 -17.59 -12.24
N GLY A 106 0.06 -16.57 -13.08
CA GLY A 106 -0.94 -16.10 -14.03
C GLY A 106 -0.83 -16.72 -15.42
N PHE A 107 0.31 -17.37 -15.77
CA PHE A 107 0.48 -18.06 -17.04
C PHE A 107 0.74 -19.56 -16.85
N VAL A 108 1.85 -19.94 -16.21
CA VAL A 108 2.24 -21.36 -16.09
C VAL A 108 1.24 -22.14 -15.25
N LEU A 109 0.84 -21.61 -14.11
CA LEU A 109 -0.08 -22.26 -13.17
C LEU A 109 -1.54 -21.85 -13.34
N THR A 110 -1.91 -21.08 -14.37
CA THR A 110 -3.29 -20.60 -14.60
C THR A 110 -4.30 -21.71 -14.52
N LYS A 111 -4.00 -22.88 -15.10
CA LYS A 111 -4.90 -24.06 -15.11
C LYS A 111 -5.23 -24.55 -13.69
N TYR A 112 -4.33 -24.37 -12.72
CA TYR A 112 -4.50 -24.82 -11.33
C TYR A 112 -5.02 -23.71 -10.43
N THR A 113 -4.55 -22.48 -10.62
CA THR A 113 -4.88 -21.33 -9.78
C THR A 113 -6.15 -20.61 -10.23
N GLY A 114 -6.48 -20.68 -11.53
CA GLY A 114 -7.54 -19.89 -12.15
C GLY A 114 -7.24 -18.37 -12.13
N LEU A 115 -5.96 -17.98 -11.89
CA LEU A 115 -5.51 -16.59 -11.91
C LEU A 115 -5.03 -16.22 -13.31
N GLN A 116 -5.15 -14.94 -13.65
CA GLN A 116 -4.72 -14.41 -14.95
C GLN A 116 -3.52 -13.46 -14.76
N MET A 117 -2.63 -13.40 -15.77
CA MET A 117 -1.48 -12.50 -15.74
C MET A 117 -1.88 -11.04 -15.59
N THR A 118 -2.95 -10.65 -16.28
CA THR A 118 -3.44 -9.26 -16.31
C THR A 118 -4.95 -9.25 -16.11
N GLY A 119 -5.44 -8.17 -15.50
CA GLY A 119 -6.87 -7.99 -15.32
C GLY A 119 -7.18 -6.74 -14.52
N SER A 120 -8.41 -6.28 -14.62
CA SER A 120 -8.92 -5.17 -13.80
C SER A 120 -9.95 -5.69 -12.79
N LEU A 121 -10.33 -4.81 -11.85
CA LEU A 121 -11.36 -5.12 -10.84
C LEU A 121 -12.71 -5.53 -11.48
N PHE A 122 -12.98 -5.02 -12.65
CA PHE A 122 -14.21 -5.31 -13.39
C PHE A 122 -13.88 -5.91 -14.74
N ASN A 123 -14.45 -7.05 -15.02
CA ASN A 123 -14.53 -7.59 -16.37
C ASN A 123 -15.75 -6.99 -17.05
N ILE A 124 -15.59 -6.60 -18.31
CA ILE A 124 -16.69 -6.13 -19.15
C ILE A 124 -17.00 -7.24 -20.14
N ASP A 125 -18.09 -7.95 -19.88
CA ASP A 125 -18.61 -8.95 -20.79
C ASP A 125 -19.69 -8.31 -21.68
N PRO A 126 -19.68 -8.56 -23.00
CA PRO A 126 -20.70 -8.03 -23.91
C PRO A 126 -22.12 -8.50 -23.59
N TYR A 127 -22.28 -9.68 -22.95
CA TYR A 127 -23.57 -10.28 -22.62
C TYR A 127 -23.98 -10.05 -21.16
N ASP A 128 -23.02 -10.24 -20.21
CA ASP A 128 -23.27 -10.15 -18.77
C ASP A 128 -22.99 -8.76 -18.18
N GLY A 129 -22.49 -7.84 -19.02
CA GLY A 129 -22.18 -6.48 -18.59
C GLY A 129 -20.94 -6.40 -17.70
N LYS A 130 -20.99 -5.53 -16.69
CA LYS A 130 -19.85 -5.25 -15.79
C LYS A 130 -19.90 -6.21 -14.59
N THR A 131 -18.98 -7.18 -14.53
CA THR A 131 -18.86 -8.16 -13.43
C THR A 131 -17.64 -7.90 -12.56
N LEU A 132 -17.76 -8.11 -11.26
CA LEU A 132 -16.68 -7.93 -10.30
C LEU A 132 -15.71 -9.13 -10.33
N ALA A 133 -14.43 -8.87 -10.58
CA ALA A 133 -13.39 -9.89 -10.74
C ALA A 133 -12.31 -9.76 -9.63
N LEU A 134 -12.67 -10.08 -8.38
CA LEU A 134 -11.76 -10.00 -7.23
C LEU A 134 -10.50 -10.87 -7.38
N LYS A 135 -10.57 -11.95 -8.16
CA LYS A 135 -9.39 -12.80 -8.45
C LYS A 135 -8.25 -12.02 -9.08
N ASN A 136 -8.55 -11.00 -9.88
CA ASN A 136 -7.54 -10.17 -10.54
C ASN A 136 -6.76 -9.28 -9.57
N LEU A 137 -7.24 -9.09 -8.33
CA LEU A 137 -6.57 -8.33 -7.28
C LEU A 137 -5.46 -9.14 -6.59
N ILE A 138 -5.52 -10.47 -6.63
CA ILE A 138 -4.66 -11.35 -5.83
C ILE A 138 -3.18 -11.18 -6.21
N LEU A 139 -2.84 -11.35 -7.48
CA LEU A 139 -1.43 -11.30 -7.91
C LEU A 139 -0.80 -9.91 -7.75
N PRO A 140 -1.44 -8.80 -8.16
CA PRO A 140 -0.89 -7.47 -7.94
C PRO A 140 -0.79 -7.13 -6.44
N ALA A 141 -1.76 -7.53 -5.60
CA ALA A 141 -1.70 -7.29 -4.16
C ALA A 141 -0.57 -8.08 -3.48
N LEU A 142 -0.38 -9.35 -3.85
CA LEU A 142 0.75 -10.15 -3.39
C LEU A 142 2.08 -9.51 -3.80
N THR A 143 2.22 -9.13 -5.06
CA THR A 143 3.46 -8.52 -5.58
C THR A 143 3.80 -7.23 -4.85
N LEU A 144 2.83 -6.32 -4.73
CA LEU A 144 3.03 -5.03 -4.08
C LEU A 144 3.28 -5.18 -2.57
N GLY A 145 2.64 -6.19 -1.95
CA GLY A 145 2.77 -6.49 -0.52
C GLY A 145 4.05 -7.23 -0.12
N LEU A 146 4.82 -7.82 -1.05
CA LEU A 146 6.00 -8.63 -0.71
C LEU A 146 7.05 -7.87 0.11
N ARG A 147 7.39 -6.66 -0.30
CA ARG A 147 8.43 -5.86 0.36
C ARG A 147 8.02 -5.43 1.77
N PRO A 148 6.86 -4.81 2.00
CA PRO A 148 6.40 -4.52 3.36
C PRO A 148 6.18 -5.80 4.19
N MET A 149 5.68 -6.91 3.60
CA MET A 149 5.55 -8.19 4.30
C MET A 149 6.90 -8.68 4.84
N ALA A 150 7.96 -8.59 4.05
CA ALA A 150 9.29 -8.99 4.46
C ALA A 150 9.82 -8.17 5.65
N ILE A 151 9.61 -6.86 5.63
CA ILE A 151 10.01 -5.95 6.72
C ILE A 151 9.17 -6.21 7.97
N ILE A 152 7.85 -6.35 7.83
CA ILE A 152 6.94 -6.67 8.93
C ILE A 152 7.31 -8.02 9.56
N THR A 153 7.69 -9.02 8.76
CA THR A 153 8.19 -10.32 9.24
C THR A 153 9.40 -10.15 10.15
N GLN A 154 10.41 -9.39 9.71
CA GLN A 154 11.64 -9.18 10.48
C GLN A 154 11.39 -8.38 11.76
N LEU A 155 10.58 -7.30 11.68
CA LEU A 155 10.22 -6.50 12.84
C LEU A 155 9.42 -7.31 13.85
N THR A 156 8.42 -8.05 13.41
CA THR A 156 7.62 -8.91 14.30
C THR A 156 8.51 -9.96 14.98
N ARG A 157 9.42 -10.59 14.20
CA ARG A 157 10.35 -11.57 14.77
C ARG A 157 11.25 -10.97 15.83
N SER A 158 11.91 -9.85 15.55
CA SER A 158 12.82 -9.23 16.53
C SER A 158 12.08 -8.77 17.77
N SER A 159 10.96 -8.06 17.63
CA SER A 159 10.17 -7.58 18.75
C SER A 159 9.57 -8.71 19.58
N MET A 160 9.14 -9.80 18.95
CA MET A 160 8.67 -11.00 19.67
C MET A 160 9.79 -11.63 20.51
N LEU A 161 11.02 -11.71 19.99
CA LEU A 161 12.16 -12.24 20.73
C LEU A 161 12.48 -11.36 21.94
N ASP A 162 12.52 -10.03 21.77
CA ASP A 162 12.76 -9.10 22.84
C ASP A 162 11.69 -9.19 23.96
N VAL A 163 10.43 -9.31 23.56
CA VAL A 163 9.30 -9.44 24.48
C VAL A 163 9.31 -10.78 25.22
N LEU A 164 9.64 -11.87 24.53
CA LEU A 164 9.66 -13.22 25.14
C LEU A 164 10.75 -13.38 26.21
N ASP A 165 11.78 -12.53 26.21
CA ASP A 165 12.86 -12.50 27.19
C ASP A 165 12.53 -11.63 28.43
N GLN A 166 11.39 -10.93 28.48
CA GLN A 166 10.97 -10.06 29.58
C GLN A 166 10.54 -10.84 30.84
N ASP A 167 10.72 -10.23 32.00
CA ASP A 167 10.42 -10.87 33.30
C ASP A 167 8.94 -11.19 33.51
N TYR A 168 8.02 -10.37 32.95
CA TYR A 168 6.59 -10.68 33.08
C TYR A 168 6.20 -11.93 32.26
N ILE A 169 6.93 -12.26 31.18
CA ILE A 169 6.73 -13.52 30.44
C ILE A 169 7.27 -14.71 31.25
N ARG A 170 8.41 -14.54 31.95
CA ARG A 170 8.92 -15.56 32.88
C ARG A 170 7.93 -15.80 34.00
N THR A 171 7.32 -14.75 34.55
CA THR A 171 6.28 -14.87 35.59
C THR A 171 5.04 -15.56 35.04
N ALA A 172 4.61 -15.29 33.82
CA ALA A 172 3.49 -15.96 33.17
C ALA A 172 3.74 -17.48 33.02
N LYS A 173 4.97 -17.85 32.61
CA LYS A 173 5.39 -19.27 32.54
C LYS A 173 5.40 -19.93 33.91
N ALA A 174 5.93 -19.25 34.95
CA ALA A 174 5.97 -19.76 36.31
C ALA A 174 4.56 -19.99 36.91
N LYS A 175 3.56 -19.19 36.47
CA LYS A 175 2.14 -19.36 36.83
C LYS A 175 1.44 -20.51 36.07
N GLY A 176 2.16 -21.21 35.18
CA GLY A 176 1.62 -22.35 34.43
C GLY A 176 0.73 -21.99 33.24
N LEU A 177 0.81 -20.74 32.68
CA LEU A 177 0.06 -20.39 31.49
C LEU A 177 0.53 -21.21 30.28
N SER A 178 -0.42 -21.58 29.42
CA SER A 178 -0.12 -22.29 28.18
C SER A 178 0.73 -21.42 27.23
N ASN A 179 1.59 -22.05 26.43
CA ASN A 179 2.40 -21.35 25.45
C ASN A 179 1.56 -20.52 24.48
N THR A 180 0.40 -21.01 24.06
CA THR A 180 -0.53 -20.28 23.20
C THR A 180 -0.98 -18.97 23.85
N SER A 181 -1.36 -19.01 25.15
CA SER A 181 -1.73 -17.80 25.88
C SER A 181 -0.56 -16.83 25.99
N ILE A 182 0.65 -17.35 26.29
CA ILE A 182 1.86 -16.53 26.38
C ILE A 182 2.14 -15.82 25.04
N TYR A 183 2.06 -16.52 23.91
CA TYR A 183 2.39 -15.94 22.61
C TYR A 183 1.32 -14.96 22.12
N PHE A 184 0.04 -15.33 22.15
CA PHE A 184 -1.01 -14.52 21.53
C PHE A 184 -1.57 -13.44 22.45
N VAL A 185 -1.62 -13.67 23.77
CA VAL A 185 -2.25 -12.74 24.71
C VAL A 185 -1.23 -11.84 25.38
N HIS A 186 -0.03 -12.36 25.68
CA HIS A 186 0.96 -11.60 26.46
C HIS A 186 2.11 -11.06 25.62
N ALA A 187 2.61 -11.82 24.64
CA ALA A 187 3.78 -11.39 23.86
C ALA A 187 3.39 -10.59 22.62
N LEU A 188 2.53 -11.12 21.76
CA LEU A 188 2.20 -10.49 20.47
C LEU A 188 1.68 -9.05 20.61
N PRO A 189 0.71 -8.72 21.48
CA PRO A 189 0.22 -7.35 21.60
C PRO A 189 1.33 -6.34 21.92
N ASN A 190 2.28 -6.72 22.77
CA ASN A 190 3.41 -5.85 23.13
C ASN A 190 4.49 -5.78 22.03
N ALA A 191 4.63 -6.84 21.23
CA ALA A 191 5.56 -6.89 20.11
C ALA A 191 5.06 -6.13 18.86
N LEU A 192 3.77 -5.81 18.79
CA LEU A 192 3.20 -5.12 17.62
C LEU A 192 3.48 -3.62 17.55
N ASN A 193 3.92 -2.96 18.63
CA ASN A 193 4.16 -1.52 18.62
C ASN A 193 5.07 -1.04 17.46
N PRO A 194 6.27 -1.61 17.24
CA PRO A 194 7.10 -1.23 16.10
C PRO A 194 6.49 -1.61 14.75
N VAL A 195 5.67 -2.67 14.73
CA VAL A 195 5.00 -3.15 13.51
C VAL A 195 3.93 -2.17 13.05
N ILE A 196 3.14 -1.61 13.99
CA ILE A 196 2.10 -0.62 13.69
C ILE A 196 2.73 0.60 13.02
N THR A 197 3.84 1.10 13.56
CA THR A 197 4.59 2.21 12.95
C THR A 197 5.07 1.88 11.54
N ALA A 198 5.62 0.68 11.34
CA ALA A 198 6.05 0.25 10.01
C ALA A 198 4.89 0.15 9.02
N VAL A 199 3.74 -0.39 9.44
CA VAL A 199 2.54 -0.52 8.60
C VAL A 199 2.05 0.84 8.11
N THR A 200 1.98 1.84 9.00
CA THR A 200 1.54 3.19 8.62
C THR A 200 2.49 3.85 7.62
N GLY A 201 3.79 3.77 7.83
CA GLY A 201 4.80 4.31 6.91
C GLY A 201 4.78 3.63 5.54
N TRP A 202 4.74 2.31 5.52
CA TRP A 202 4.68 1.54 4.27
C TRP A 202 3.39 1.75 3.48
N PHE A 203 2.27 2.01 4.16
CA PHE A 203 1.01 2.30 3.48
C PHE A 203 1.10 3.56 2.61
N ALA A 204 1.77 4.61 3.10
CA ALA A 204 2.03 5.81 2.31
C ALA A 204 2.92 5.52 1.09
N GLU A 205 3.97 4.70 1.27
CA GLU A 205 4.87 4.31 0.17
C GLU A 205 4.15 3.48 -0.90
N LEU A 206 3.24 2.58 -0.51
CA LEU A 206 2.45 1.78 -1.46
C LEU A 206 1.57 2.65 -2.36
N LEU A 207 0.98 3.71 -1.83
CA LEU A 207 0.17 4.64 -2.60
C LEU A 207 1.01 5.44 -3.61
N ALA A 208 2.27 5.75 -3.28
CA ALA A 208 3.19 6.44 -4.17
C ALA A 208 3.88 5.51 -5.17
N GLY A 209 4.02 4.21 -4.88
CA GLY A 209 4.92 3.28 -5.57
C GLY A 209 4.27 2.19 -6.43
N ALA A 210 2.93 2.17 -6.57
CA ALA A 210 2.24 1.10 -7.28
C ALA A 210 2.38 1.13 -8.82
N PHE A 211 3.07 2.14 -9.40
CA PHE A 211 3.10 2.42 -10.86
C PHE A 211 3.41 1.19 -11.71
N PHE A 212 4.54 0.55 -11.48
CA PHE A 212 4.96 -0.59 -12.30
C PHE A 212 4.11 -1.84 -12.06
N VAL A 213 3.66 -2.06 -10.82
CA VAL A 213 2.79 -3.20 -10.50
C VAL A 213 1.44 -3.03 -11.20
N GLU A 214 0.82 -1.85 -11.11
CA GLU A 214 -0.42 -1.56 -11.82
C GLU A 214 -0.29 -1.72 -13.34
N TYR A 215 0.84 -1.27 -13.91
CA TYR A 215 1.10 -1.40 -15.34
C TYR A 215 1.28 -2.86 -15.77
N ILE A 216 2.13 -3.63 -15.08
CA ILE A 216 2.42 -5.04 -15.39
C ILE A 216 1.16 -5.90 -15.34
N PHE A 217 0.34 -5.71 -14.30
CA PHE A 217 -0.90 -6.48 -14.15
C PHE A 217 -2.10 -5.90 -14.91
N GLY A 218 -1.94 -4.78 -15.61
CA GLY A 218 -3.03 -4.10 -16.31
C GLY A 218 -4.10 -3.54 -15.38
N TRP A 219 -3.77 -3.34 -14.09
CA TRP A 219 -4.69 -2.86 -13.06
C TRP A 219 -5.00 -1.37 -13.27
N LYS A 220 -6.29 -1.01 -13.31
CA LYS A 220 -6.74 0.37 -13.53
C LYS A 220 -6.51 1.23 -12.29
N GLY A 221 -5.36 1.87 -12.22
CA GLY A 221 -4.99 2.81 -11.17
C GLY A 221 -4.19 4.00 -11.71
N ILE A 222 -3.80 4.92 -10.83
CA ILE A 222 -3.04 6.14 -11.19
C ILE A 222 -1.70 5.79 -11.83
N GLY A 223 -1.02 4.75 -11.32
CA GLY A 223 0.26 4.31 -11.82
C GLY A 223 0.17 3.85 -13.29
N LYS A 224 -0.81 2.98 -13.61
CA LYS A 224 -1.04 2.55 -14.99
C LYS A 224 -1.37 3.73 -15.89
N VAL A 225 -2.27 4.62 -15.45
CA VAL A 225 -2.64 5.84 -16.21
C VAL A 225 -1.41 6.70 -16.48
N THR A 226 -0.49 6.81 -15.52
CA THR A 226 0.73 7.59 -15.65
C THR A 226 1.69 6.97 -16.67
N VAL A 227 1.91 5.66 -16.61
CA VAL A 227 2.80 4.95 -17.55
C VAL A 227 2.21 5.01 -18.97
N ASP A 228 0.91 4.72 -19.12
CA ASP A 228 0.22 4.83 -20.43
C ASP A 228 0.32 6.27 -21.01
N ALA A 229 0.28 7.30 -20.15
CA ALA A 229 0.41 8.69 -20.57
C ALA A 229 1.85 9.07 -20.96
N LEU A 230 2.86 8.50 -20.27
CA LEU A 230 4.27 8.66 -20.63
C LEU A 230 4.56 8.06 -22.01
N GLU A 231 4.09 6.86 -22.29
CA GLU A 231 4.26 6.19 -23.57
C GLU A 231 3.62 6.98 -24.74
N LYS A 232 2.48 7.64 -24.44
CA LYS A 232 1.74 8.46 -25.43
C LYS A 232 2.14 9.94 -25.46
N LEU A 233 3.13 10.33 -24.68
CA LEU A 233 3.59 11.72 -24.53
C LEU A 233 2.46 12.69 -24.12
N ASP A 234 1.54 12.22 -23.27
CA ASP A 234 0.43 13.02 -22.74
C ASP A 234 0.85 13.77 -21.46
N PHE A 235 1.66 14.79 -21.62
CA PHE A 235 2.23 15.56 -20.51
C PHE A 235 1.22 16.10 -19.49
N PRO A 236 0.03 16.62 -19.87
CA PRO A 236 -0.95 17.07 -18.89
C PRO A 236 -1.38 15.96 -17.94
N VAL A 237 -1.57 14.74 -18.43
CA VAL A 237 -1.95 13.58 -17.59
C VAL A 237 -0.78 13.18 -16.68
N VAL A 238 0.45 13.13 -17.21
CA VAL A 238 1.65 12.82 -16.41
C VAL A 238 1.82 13.83 -15.27
N MET A 239 1.80 15.12 -15.59
CA MET A 239 1.95 16.18 -14.57
C MET A 239 0.82 16.14 -13.53
N GLY A 240 -0.41 15.93 -13.98
CA GLY A 240 -1.57 15.78 -13.09
C GLY A 240 -1.44 14.58 -12.17
N SER A 241 -1.00 13.44 -12.69
CA SER A 241 -0.77 12.22 -11.92
C SER A 241 0.29 12.43 -10.84
N VAL A 242 1.43 13.04 -11.18
CA VAL A 242 2.51 13.33 -10.23
C VAL A 242 2.01 14.25 -9.11
N LEU A 243 1.29 15.32 -9.44
CA LEU A 243 0.75 16.25 -8.45
C LEU A 243 -0.26 15.56 -7.51
N VAL A 244 -1.17 14.77 -8.06
CA VAL A 244 -2.17 14.03 -7.28
C VAL A 244 -1.49 12.99 -6.39
N THR A 245 -0.54 12.20 -6.92
CA THR A 245 0.19 11.19 -6.14
C THR A 245 1.00 11.84 -5.01
N ALA A 246 1.70 12.95 -5.27
CA ALA A 246 2.44 13.69 -4.25
C ALA A 246 1.50 14.23 -3.15
N THR A 247 0.33 14.74 -3.53
CA THR A 247 -0.68 15.22 -2.58
C THR A 247 -1.21 14.08 -1.72
N PHE A 248 -1.55 12.93 -2.32
CA PHE A 248 -1.96 11.74 -1.57
C PHE A 248 -0.87 11.25 -0.62
N PHE A 249 0.38 11.17 -1.08
CA PHE A 249 1.51 10.79 -0.24
C PHE A 249 1.65 11.70 0.98
N MET A 250 1.57 13.02 0.78
CA MET A 250 1.63 13.99 1.86
C MET A 250 0.46 13.81 2.86
N LEU A 251 -0.77 13.69 2.37
CA LEU A 251 -1.96 13.51 3.22
C LEU A 251 -1.89 12.22 4.03
N VAL A 252 -1.46 11.13 3.41
CA VAL A 252 -1.34 9.83 4.10
C VAL A 252 -0.22 9.85 5.14
N ASN A 253 0.91 10.51 4.88
CA ASN A 253 1.94 10.69 5.90
C ASN A 253 1.42 11.49 7.11
N ILE A 254 0.72 12.60 6.87
CA ILE A 254 0.10 13.37 7.97
C ILE A 254 -0.89 12.49 8.76
N LEU A 255 -1.72 11.71 8.08
CA LEU A 255 -2.63 10.77 8.74
C LEU A 255 -1.87 9.69 9.52
N ALA A 256 -0.78 9.17 8.98
CA ALA A 256 0.08 8.20 9.64
C ALA A 256 0.69 8.78 10.92
N ASP A 257 1.18 10.02 10.88
CA ASP A 257 1.74 10.71 12.05
C ASP A 257 0.68 10.93 13.13
N ILE A 258 -0.53 11.33 12.76
CA ILE A 258 -1.66 11.48 13.70
C ILE A 258 -2.01 10.12 14.32
N LEU A 259 -2.13 9.06 13.52
CA LEU A 259 -2.42 7.71 14.01
C LEU A 259 -1.31 7.22 14.95
N TYR A 260 -0.05 7.52 14.65
CA TYR A 260 1.08 7.17 15.49
C TYR A 260 0.97 7.78 16.90
N VAL A 261 0.67 9.06 16.98
CA VAL A 261 0.47 9.75 18.28
C VAL A 261 -0.72 9.19 19.06
N VAL A 262 -1.78 8.78 18.37
CA VAL A 262 -2.97 8.17 19.00
C VAL A 262 -2.66 6.77 19.55
N VAL A 263 -1.85 5.98 18.84
CA VAL A 263 -1.50 4.61 19.24
C VAL A 263 -0.40 4.58 20.31
N ASP A 264 0.58 5.48 20.22
CA ASP A 264 1.64 5.60 21.24
C ASP A 264 1.71 7.03 21.80
N PRO A 265 0.94 7.34 22.87
CA PRO A 265 0.91 8.66 23.49
C PRO A 265 2.23 9.06 24.17
N ARG A 266 3.24 8.19 24.20
CA ARG A 266 4.57 8.51 24.74
C ARG A 266 5.43 9.29 23.74
N VAL A 267 5.07 9.23 22.46
CA VAL A 267 5.75 9.99 21.41
C VAL A 267 5.17 11.40 21.41
N LYS A 268 5.94 12.35 21.96
CA LYS A 268 5.67 13.77 21.76
C LYS A 268 6.12 14.13 20.36
N LEU A 269 5.26 14.78 19.58
CA LEU A 269 5.68 15.49 18.37
C LEU A 269 6.69 16.57 18.86
N THR A 270 7.97 16.28 18.76
CA THR A 270 9.01 17.30 18.98
C THR A 270 8.94 18.24 17.79
N GLU A 271 8.77 19.54 18.10
CA GLU A 271 8.88 20.68 17.21
C GLU A 271 10.17 20.67 16.39
#